data_bf03144a6db043792043bd9f3eab8a71
#
_entry.id   bf03144a6db043792043bd9f3eab8a71
#
_cell.length_a   1.000
_cell.length_b   1.000
_cell.length_c   1.000
_cell.angle_alpha   90.00
_cell.angle_beta   90.00
_cell.angle_gamma   90.00
#
_symmetry.space_group_name_H-M   'P 1'
#
loop_
_entity.id
_entity.type
_entity.pdbx_description
1 polymer ?
#
loop_
_entity_poly.entity_id
_entity_poly.type
_entity_poly.pdbx_seq_one_letter_code
_entity_poly.pdbx_strand_id
1 'polypeptide(L)' 'MFGLGKKRSKLGKFLDKHSITTTEFSKACGVSRKTIGIVCNDKDYIPRQDIIKKILKTVRKVDSTAKINDFWDI' A
#
# COMPACT_ATOMS: atom_id res chain seq x y z
N MET A 1 -22.59 4.36 3.31
CA MET A 1 -22.27 3.97 3.01
C MET A 1 -21.89 3.66 2.41
N PHE A 2 -21.65 3.79 2.09
CA PHE A 2 -21.46 3.32 1.48
C PHE A 2 -20.51 2.85 1.08
N GLY A 3 -19.71 3.31 0.85
CA GLY A 3 -18.49 2.82 0.30
C GLY A 3 -18.25 1.46 0.45
N LEU A 4 -19.03 1.47 0.44
CA LEU A 4 -19.61 0.44 0.68
C LEU A 4 -19.23 -0.66 -0.12
N GLY A 5 -18.82 -1.57 0.23
CA GLY A 5 -18.53 -2.74 -0.44
C GLY A 5 -17.10 -2.87 -0.94
N LYS A 6 -16.38 -1.78 -1.05
CA LYS A 6 -14.98 -1.89 -1.42
C LYS A 6 -14.15 -2.01 -0.16
N LYS A 7 -13.46 -3.12 -0.04
CA LYS A 7 -12.53 -3.33 1.07
C LYS A 7 -11.18 -2.74 0.70
N ARG A 8 -10.52 -2.12 1.66
CA ARG A 8 -9.17 -1.66 1.44
C ARG A 8 -8.25 -2.86 1.23
N SER A 9 -7.21 -2.66 0.42
CA SER A 9 -6.19 -3.69 0.22
C SER A 9 -5.43 -3.94 1.52
N LYS A 10 -4.62 -4.99 1.53
CA LYS A 10 -3.76 -5.28 2.67
C LYS A 10 -2.81 -4.11 2.96
N LEU A 11 -2.30 -3.46 1.91
CA LEU A 11 -1.45 -2.28 2.09
C LEU A 11 -2.23 -1.14 2.74
N GLY A 12 -3.46 -0.89 2.29
CA GLY A 12 -4.29 0.14 2.89
C GLY A 12 -4.53 -0.11 4.37
N LYS A 13 -4.81 -1.36 4.73
CA LYS A 13 -4.99 -1.73 6.12
C LYS A 13 -3.71 -1.55 6.93
N PHE A 14 -2.56 -1.86 6.34
CA PHE A 14 -1.27 -1.66 6.98
C PHE A 14 -1.04 -0.18 7.31
N LEU A 15 -1.31 0.69 6.35
CA LEU A 15 -1.16 2.13 6.56
C LEU A 15 -2.10 2.63 7.67
N ASP A 16 -3.34 2.16 7.66
CA ASP A 16 -4.32 2.54 8.69
C ASP A 16 -3.85 2.09 10.07
N LYS A 17 -3.34 0.88 10.17
CA LYS A 17 -2.86 0.31 11.42
C LYS A 17 -1.71 1.14 12.01
N HIS A 18 -0.85 1.67 11.16
CA HIS A 18 0.31 2.44 11.59
C HIS A 18 0.08 3.95 11.54
N SER A 19 -1.16 4.38 11.30
CA SER A 19 -1.55 5.79 11.25
C SER A 19 -0.75 6.58 10.21
N ILE A 20 -0.45 5.94 9.09
CA ILE A 20 0.28 6.57 7.98
C ILE A 20 -0.72 7.01 6.93
N THR A 21 -0.68 8.30 6.55
CA THR A 21 -1.55 8.81 5.50
C THR A 21 -1.01 8.42 4.13
N THR A 22 -1.90 8.40 3.13
CA THR A 22 -1.53 8.15 1.73
C THR A 22 -0.48 9.16 1.27
N THR A 23 -0.64 10.43 1.66
CA THR A 23 0.29 11.49 1.29
C THR A 23 1.69 11.24 1.87
N GLU A 24 1.75 10.91 3.16
CA GLU A 24 3.02 10.61 3.82
C GLU A 24 3.71 9.42 3.16
N PHE A 25 2.95 8.37 2.90
CA PHE A 25 3.50 7.16 2.31
C PHE A 25 4.01 7.41 0.89
N SER A 26 3.25 8.16 0.08
CA SER A 26 3.67 8.48 -1.28
C SER A 26 4.98 9.25 -1.31
N LYS A 27 5.15 10.19 -0.41
CA LYS A 27 6.39 10.95 -0.29
C LYS A 27 7.55 10.05 0.12
N ALA A 28 7.31 9.16 1.05
CA ALA A 28 8.35 8.27 1.57
C ALA A 28 8.83 7.26 0.52
N CYS A 29 7.92 6.72 -0.29
CA CYS A 29 8.28 5.69 -1.25
C CYS A 29 8.59 6.23 -2.66
N GLY A 30 8.31 7.51 -2.91
CA GLY A 30 8.57 8.11 -4.22
C GLY A 30 7.58 7.68 -5.29
N VAL A 31 6.39 7.25 -4.92
CA VAL A 31 5.32 6.86 -5.83
C VAL A 31 4.21 7.90 -5.73
N SER A 32 3.56 8.23 -6.86
CA SER A 32 2.53 9.26 -6.85
C SER A 32 1.39 8.91 -5.88
N ARG A 33 0.81 9.94 -5.27
CA ARG A 33 -0.30 9.75 -4.34
C ARG A 33 -1.48 9.05 -5.00
N LYS A 34 -1.73 9.35 -6.28
CA LYS A 34 -2.81 8.71 -7.03
C LYS A 34 -2.60 7.21 -7.11
N THR A 35 -1.37 6.79 -7.44
CA THR A 35 -1.03 5.36 -7.53
C THR A 35 -1.15 4.69 -6.16
N ILE A 36 -0.65 5.32 -5.12
CA ILE A 36 -0.77 4.78 -3.76
C ILE A 36 -2.24 4.66 -3.36
N GLY A 37 -3.07 5.64 -3.72
CA GLY A 37 -4.50 5.58 -3.46
C GLY A 37 -5.16 4.37 -4.11
N ILE A 38 -4.82 4.10 -5.37
CA ILE A 38 -5.36 2.94 -6.08
C ILE A 38 -4.90 1.64 -5.39
N VAL A 39 -3.61 1.54 -5.09
CA VAL A 39 -3.06 0.33 -4.44
C VAL A 39 -3.73 0.09 -3.08
N CYS A 40 -4.01 1.14 -2.34
CA CYS A 40 -4.62 1.02 -1.02
C CYS A 40 -6.10 0.68 -1.06
N ASN A 41 -6.81 1.11 -2.11
CA ASN A 41 -8.26 0.97 -2.17
C ASN A 41 -8.76 -0.14 -3.09
N ASP A 42 -7.88 -0.75 -3.87
CA ASP A 42 -8.24 -1.85 -4.77
C ASP A 42 -7.41 -3.07 -4.39
N LYS A 43 -8.03 -4.02 -3.70
CA LYS A 43 -7.34 -5.21 -3.23
C LYS A 43 -6.86 -6.13 -4.35
N ASP A 44 -7.43 -5.98 -5.54
CA ASP A 44 -7.08 -6.82 -6.69
C ASP A 44 -6.06 -6.16 -7.61
N TYR A 45 -5.70 -4.91 -7.35
CA TYR A 45 -4.74 -4.21 -8.19
C TYR A 45 -3.32 -4.61 -7.80
N ILE A 46 -2.57 -5.11 -8.78
CA ILE A 46 -1.16 -5.45 -8.59
C ILE A 46 -0.33 -4.45 -9.39
N PRO A 47 0.42 -3.57 -8.74
CA PRO A 47 1.24 -2.60 -9.45
C PRO A 47 2.43 -3.25 -10.13
N ARG A 48 3.11 -2.49 -10.99
CA ARG A 48 4.32 -2.98 -11.65
C ARG A 48 5.40 -3.29 -10.63
N GLN A 49 6.36 -4.14 -11.03
CA GLN A 49 7.40 -4.58 -10.10
C GLN A 49 8.22 -3.45 -9.51
N ASP A 50 8.53 -2.42 -10.30
CA ASP A 50 9.28 -1.28 -9.79
C ASP A 50 8.51 -0.53 -8.70
N ILE A 51 7.20 -0.40 -8.86
CA ILE A 51 6.33 0.23 -7.86
C ILE A 51 6.27 -0.64 -6.61
N ILE A 52 6.11 -1.96 -6.80
CA ILE A 52 6.08 -2.90 -5.68
C ILE A 52 7.36 -2.80 -4.85
N LYS A 53 8.51 -2.75 -5.52
CA LYS A 53 9.80 -2.65 -4.83
C LYS A 53 9.91 -1.38 -4.00
N LYS A 54 9.46 -0.25 -4.55
CA LYS A 54 9.46 1.02 -3.82
C LYS A 54 8.56 0.98 -2.60
N ILE A 55 7.37 0.44 -2.76
CA ILE A 55 6.41 0.32 -1.68
C ILE A 55 6.97 -0.60 -0.59
N LEU A 56 7.48 -1.76 -0.98
CA LEU A 56 7.99 -2.74 -0.03
C LEU A 56 9.19 -2.20 0.75
N LYS A 57 10.08 -1.48 0.07
CA LYS A 57 11.22 -0.86 0.73
C LYS A 57 10.78 0.10 1.83
N THR A 58 9.75 0.90 1.56
CA THR A 58 9.23 1.85 2.52
C THR A 58 8.50 1.15 3.66
N VAL A 59 7.70 0.12 3.33
CA VAL A 59 7.00 -0.67 4.33
C VAL A 59 7.98 -1.32 5.31
N ARG A 60 9.12 -1.79 4.82
CA ARG A 60 10.12 -2.42 5.67
C ARG A 60 10.80 -1.46 6.62
N LYS A 61 10.71 -0.17 6.40
CA LYS A 61 11.19 0.82 7.37
C LYS A 61 10.29 0.87 8.60
N VAL A 62 9.03 0.51 8.44
CA VAL A 62 8.05 0.46 9.53
C VAL A 62 8.03 -0.93 10.15
N ASP A 63 8.06 -1.97 9.31
CA ASP A 63 8.05 -3.36 9.73
C ASP A 63 9.09 -4.13 8.90
N SER A 64 10.25 -4.36 9.48
CA SER A 64 11.37 -5.01 8.79
C SER A 64 11.08 -6.45 8.38
N THR A 65 10.05 -7.08 8.93
CA THR A 65 9.68 -8.45 8.61
C THR A 65 8.68 -8.53 7.46
N ALA A 66 8.24 -7.39 6.92
CA ALA A 66 7.24 -7.37 5.85
C ALA A 66 7.77 -8.04 4.60
N LYS A 67 6.90 -8.79 3.96
CA LYS A 67 7.21 -9.52 2.72
C LYS A 67 6.20 -9.14 1.65
N ILE A 68 6.58 -9.31 0.39
CA ILE A 68 5.72 -9.02 -0.75
C ILE A 68 4.40 -9.79 -0.65
N ASN A 69 4.46 -11.06 -0.20
CA ASN A 69 3.28 -11.91 -0.07
C ASN A 69 2.30 -11.41 1.00
N ASP A 70 2.74 -10.54 1.89
CA ASP A 70 1.85 -9.98 2.90
C ASP A 70 0.85 -8.99 2.31
N PHE A 71 1.15 -8.47 1.12
CA PHE A 71 0.36 -7.43 0.48
C PHE A 71 -0.26 -7.84 -0.85
N TRP A 72 0.42 -8.66 -1.62
CA TRP A 72 -0.05 -9.10 -2.92
C TRP A 72 0.07 -10.61 -3.05
N ASP A 73 -0.90 -11.17 -3.74
CA ASP A 73 -0.98 -12.60 -3.97
C ASP A 73 -0.26 -12.93 -5.29
N ILE A 74 1.05 -12.94 -5.24
CA ILE A 74 1.89 -13.23 -6.42
C ILE A 74 2.94 -14.29 -6.13
#